data_4419fa8ca63c8e595013fa1cf23df580
#
_entry.id   4419fa8ca63c8e595013fa1cf23df580
#
_cell.length_a   1.000
_cell.length_b   1.000
_cell.length_c   1.000
_cell.angle_alpha   90.00
_cell.angle_beta   90.00
_cell.angle_gamma   90.00
#
_symmetry.space_group_name_H-M   'P 1'
#
loop_
_entity.id
_entity.type
_entity.pdbx_description
1 polymer ?
#
loop_
_entity_poly.entity_id
_entity_poly.type
_entity_poly.pdbx_seq_one_letter_code
_entity_poly.pdbx_strand_id
1 'polypeptide(L)'
;MNKKTGTLSRRKFIAGAGAMSGILLTGCDTDIYTPPVIRSGLMGVSDVLTMASQRLLMSGQGLVKEYETSDITKDFPAWGRTNPEDENYQQMASTGFTDWSLSVGGLVNRPSSFSLQDLKRLPPRTQTTMHICEQGWSAIAQWTGVPLTTLLEAAGGVKQEARY
;
A
#
# COMPACT_ATOMS: atom_id res chain seq x y z
N MET A 1 -60.99 -3.86 -11.31
CA MET A 1 -59.66 -3.20 -11.36
C MET A 1 -58.58 -4.31 -11.39
N ASN A 2 -58.00 -4.55 -12.53
CA ASN A 2 -57.08 -5.67 -12.75
C ASN A 2 -55.64 -5.21 -12.67
N LYS A 3 -54.95 -5.54 -11.58
CA LYS A 3 -53.55 -5.12 -11.33
C LYS A 3 -52.63 -6.08 -12.07
N LYS A 4 -52.13 -5.69 -13.23
CA LYS A 4 -51.09 -6.43 -13.97
C LYS A 4 -49.78 -6.39 -13.20
N THR A 5 -49.43 -7.46 -12.50
CA THR A 5 -48.09 -7.69 -11.96
C THR A 5 -47.13 -7.93 -13.14
N GLY A 6 -46.34 -6.93 -13.48
CA GLY A 6 -45.32 -7.05 -14.52
C GLY A 6 -44.17 -7.93 -14.04
N THR A 7 -44.11 -9.17 -14.52
CA THR A 7 -42.95 -10.07 -14.32
C THR A 7 -41.79 -9.53 -15.14
N LEU A 8 -40.72 -9.14 -14.46
CA LEU A 8 -39.45 -8.77 -15.11
C LEU A 8 -38.91 -9.98 -15.89
N SER A 9 -38.80 -9.86 -17.20
CA SER A 9 -38.26 -10.95 -18.04
C SER A 9 -36.76 -11.14 -17.71
N ARG A 10 -36.28 -12.39 -17.71
CA ARG A 10 -34.86 -12.75 -17.48
C ARG A 10 -33.90 -11.94 -18.35
N ARG A 11 -34.28 -11.61 -19.60
CA ARG A 11 -33.50 -10.76 -20.50
C ARG A 11 -33.34 -9.32 -20.00
N LYS A 12 -34.37 -8.72 -19.41
CA LYS A 12 -34.28 -7.35 -18.84
C LYS A 12 -33.44 -7.32 -17.58
N PHE A 13 -33.48 -8.39 -16.77
CA PHE A 13 -32.65 -8.54 -15.58
C PHE A 13 -31.16 -8.68 -15.95
N ILE A 14 -30.85 -9.53 -16.93
CA ILE A 14 -29.47 -9.74 -17.41
C ILE A 14 -28.92 -8.47 -18.10
N ALA A 15 -29.74 -7.76 -18.87
CA ALA A 15 -29.32 -6.51 -19.49
C ALA A 15 -29.09 -5.39 -18.46
N GLY A 16 -29.91 -5.32 -17.40
CA GLY A 16 -29.73 -4.37 -16.31
C GLY A 16 -28.50 -4.68 -15.46
N ALA A 17 -28.26 -5.95 -15.14
CA ALA A 17 -27.08 -6.40 -14.40
C ALA A 17 -25.79 -6.20 -15.22
N GLY A 18 -25.81 -6.45 -16.52
CA GLY A 18 -24.67 -6.23 -17.41
C GLY A 18 -24.30 -4.75 -17.58
N ALA A 19 -25.29 -3.85 -17.62
CA ALA A 19 -25.05 -2.42 -17.69
C ALA A 19 -24.45 -1.86 -16.37
N MET A 20 -24.90 -2.36 -15.23
CA MET A 20 -24.32 -1.95 -13.92
C MET A 20 -22.91 -2.52 -13.69
N SER A 21 -22.63 -3.75 -14.12
CA SER A 21 -21.28 -4.33 -14.00
C SER A 21 -20.26 -3.66 -14.93
N GLY A 22 -20.68 -3.15 -16.10
CA GLY A 22 -19.80 -2.42 -17.02
C GLY A 22 -19.26 -1.11 -16.43
N ILE A 23 -20.05 -0.43 -15.59
CA ILE A 23 -19.65 0.83 -14.93
C ILE A 23 -18.67 0.55 -13.76
N LEU A 24 -18.73 -0.64 -13.15
CA LEU A 24 -17.86 -1.01 -12.03
C LEU A 24 -16.50 -1.57 -12.45
N LEU A 25 -16.33 -1.93 -13.74
CA LEU A 25 -15.10 -2.56 -14.25
C LEU A 25 -14.17 -1.59 -14.99
N THR A 26 -14.58 -0.35 -15.23
CA THR A 26 -13.69 0.67 -15.81
C THR A 26 -12.90 1.37 -14.70
N GLY A 27 -12.01 0.63 -14.07
CA GLY A 27 -11.05 1.15 -13.09
C GLY A 27 -9.89 1.93 -13.69
N CYS A 28 -10.11 2.65 -14.80
CA CYS A 28 -9.17 3.62 -15.30
C CYS A 28 -9.43 4.96 -14.61
N ASP A 29 -8.36 5.51 -14.09
CA ASP A 29 -8.27 6.82 -13.43
C ASP A 29 -9.08 7.88 -14.20
N THR A 30 -10.30 8.14 -13.74
CA THR A 30 -11.22 9.13 -14.33
C THR A 30 -11.36 10.35 -13.43
N ASP A 31 -10.30 10.71 -12.72
CA ASP A 31 -10.29 11.84 -11.78
C ASP A 31 -10.77 13.16 -12.40
N ILE A 32 -10.71 13.28 -13.72
CA ILE A 32 -11.04 14.50 -14.45
C ILE A 32 -12.56 14.67 -14.69
N TYR A 33 -13.35 13.58 -14.68
CA TYR A 33 -14.75 13.63 -15.10
C TYR A 33 -15.78 13.03 -14.13
N THR A 34 -15.36 12.55 -12.97
CA THR A 34 -16.31 11.96 -12.01
C THR A 34 -16.95 13.04 -11.15
N PRO A 35 -18.27 13.27 -11.22
CA PRO A 35 -18.93 14.25 -10.36
C PRO A 35 -18.69 13.96 -8.87
N PRO A 36 -18.51 14.99 -8.02
CA PRO A 36 -18.24 14.83 -6.60
C PRO A 36 -19.23 13.92 -5.87
N VAL A 37 -20.50 13.93 -6.28
CA VAL A 37 -21.56 13.09 -5.70
C VAL A 37 -21.34 11.60 -5.97
N ILE A 38 -20.79 11.24 -7.14
CA ILE A 38 -20.48 9.85 -7.47
C ILE A 38 -19.21 9.42 -6.74
N ARG A 39 -18.21 10.30 -6.67
CA ARG A 39 -16.93 10.02 -6.00
C ARG A 39 -17.09 9.86 -4.48
N SER A 40 -17.84 10.73 -3.82
CA SER A 40 -18.03 10.67 -2.36
C SER A 40 -19.10 9.67 -1.92
N GLY A 41 -20.13 9.44 -2.74
CA GLY A 41 -21.23 8.55 -2.42
C GLY A 41 -20.97 7.10 -2.84
N LEU A 42 -21.01 6.83 -4.14
CA LEU A 42 -20.97 5.45 -4.66
C LEU A 42 -19.58 4.80 -4.48
N MET A 43 -18.49 5.55 -4.77
CA MET A 43 -17.14 5.05 -4.59
C MET A 43 -16.79 4.90 -3.11
N GLY A 44 -17.23 5.83 -2.24
CA GLY A 44 -17.05 5.71 -0.80
C GLY A 44 -17.70 4.46 -0.20
N VAL A 45 -18.89 4.08 -0.68
CA VAL A 45 -19.54 2.81 -0.28
C VAL A 45 -18.75 1.60 -0.78
N SER A 46 -18.26 1.63 -2.02
CA SER A 46 -17.41 0.58 -2.58
C SER A 46 -16.12 0.39 -1.76
N ASP A 47 -15.46 1.48 -1.38
CA ASP A 47 -14.24 1.44 -0.58
C ASP A 47 -14.49 0.83 0.81
N VAL A 48 -15.57 1.23 1.47
CA VAL A 48 -15.95 0.67 2.77
C VAL A 48 -16.27 -0.82 2.67
N LEU A 49 -17.01 -1.25 1.65
CA LEU A 49 -17.34 -2.66 1.44
C LEU A 49 -16.09 -3.48 1.09
N THR A 50 -15.21 -2.97 0.25
CA THR A 50 -13.96 -3.61 -0.12
C THR A 50 -13.06 -3.76 1.10
N MET A 51 -12.90 -2.70 1.89
CA MET A 51 -12.10 -2.74 3.11
C MET A 51 -12.70 -3.68 4.17
N ALA A 52 -14.01 -3.68 4.34
CA ALA A 52 -14.69 -4.59 5.27
C ALA A 52 -14.54 -6.04 4.84
N SER A 53 -14.70 -6.36 3.56
CA SER A 53 -14.53 -7.71 3.04
C SER A 53 -13.09 -8.19 3.15
N GLN A 54 -12.11 -7.35 2.84
CA GLN A 54 -10.69 -7.67 3.01
C GLN A 54 -10.36 -7.96 4.49
N ARG A 55 -10.81 -7.11 5.41
CA ARG A 55 -10.59 -7.33 6.84
C ARG A 55 -11.25 -8.60 7.35
N LEU A 56 -12.45 -8.93 6.87
CA LEU A 56 -13.15 -10.15 7.23
C LEU A 56 -12.43 -11.40 6.71
N LEU A 57 -12.03 -11.39 5.45
CA LEU A 57 -11.40 -12.53 4.79
C LEU A 57 -9.96 -12.75 5.22
N MET A 58 -9.24 -11.68 5.54
CA MET A 58 -7.83 -11.71 5.91
C MET A 58 -7.60 -11.57 7.43
N SER A 59 -8.68 -11.55 8.24
CA SER A 59 -8.56 -11.51 9.69
C SER A 59 -7.85 -12.78 10.18
N GLY A 60 -6.66 -12.60 10.78
CA GLY A 60 -5.83 -13.70 11.28
C GLY A 60 -4.80 -14.25 10.30
N GLN A 61 -4.74 -13.74 9.06
CA GLN A 61 -3.65 -14.02 8.14
C GLN A 61 -2.70 -12.81 8.09
N GLY A 62 -1.41 -13.05 8.30
CA GLY A 62 -0.40 -12.03 8.02
C GLY A 62 -0.46 -11.62 6.55
N LEU A 63 -0.40 -10.31 6.26
CA LEU A 63 -0.43 -9.78 4.89
C LEU A 63 0.74 -10.29 4.04
N VAL A 64 1.82 -10.68 4.69
CA VAL A 64 3.06 -11.13 4.03
C VAL A 64 3.43 -12.50 4.58
N LYS A 65 3.60 -13.47 3.67
CA LYS A 65 4.14 -14.78 4.02
C LYS A 65 5.63 -14.63 4.36
N GLU A 66 6.03 -15.11 5.52
CA GLU A 66 7.44 -15.26 5.88
C GLU A 66 7.96 -16.63 5.41
N TYR A 67 9.19 -16.67 4.98
CA TYR A 67 9.89 -17.84 4.43
C TYR A 67 11.02 -18.24 5.35
N GLU A 68 11.47 -19.50 5.21
CA GLU A 68 12.64 -19.96 5.93
C GLU A 68 13.94 -19.37 5.33
N THR A 69 14.98 -19.28 6.13
CA THR A 69 16.29 -18.79 5.67
C THR A 69 16.90 -19.65 4.56
N SER A 70 16.53 -20.92 4.51
CA SER A 70 16.91 -21.85 3.44
C SER A 70 16.32 -21.51 2.08
N ASP A 71 15.21 -20.78 2.07
CA ASP A 71 14.49 -20.38 0.84
C ASP A 71 15.08 -19.11 0.19
N ILE A 72 16.05 -18.47 0.85
CA ILE A 72 16.67 -17.25 0.33
C ILE A 72 17.30 -17.52 -1.04
N THR A 73 16.93 -16.69 -2.00
CA THR A 73 17.45 -16.76 -3.37
C THR A 73 18.94 -16.46 -3.38
N LYS A 74 19.74 -17.40 -3.87
CA LYS A 74 21.22 -17.29 -3.89
C LYS A 74 21.71 -16.13 -4.73
N ASP A 75 21.11 -15.97 -5.92
CA ASP A 75 21.44 -14.91 -6.86
C ASP A 75 20.29 -13.90 -6.92
N PHE A 76 20.27 -12.98 -5.95
CA PHE A 76 19.24 -11.92 -5.91
C PHE A 76 19.46 -10.96 -7.06
N PRO A 77 18.48 -10.76 -7.97
CA PRO A 77 18.63 -9.86 -9.09
C PRO A 77 18.86 -8.43 -8.61
N ALA A 78 19.96 -7.83 -9.05
CA ALA A 78 20.23 -6.43 -8.78
C ALA A 78 19.41 -5.56 -9.72
N TRP A 79 18.70 -4.57 -9.16
CA TRP A 79 18.02 -3.54 -9.92
C TRP A 79 18.58 -2.16 -9.55
N GLY A 80 18.96 -1.42 -10.57
CA GLY A 80 19.56 -0.10 -10.39
C GLY A 80 21.06 -0.15 -10.03
N ARG A 81 21.54 0.97 -9.55
CA ARG A 81 22.94 1.15 -9.17
C ARG A 81 23.06 1.24 -7.65
N THR A 82 23.99 0.49 -7.08
CA THR A 82 24.30 0.55 -5.65
C THR A 82 25.17 1.75 -5.29
N ASN A 83 25.82 2.35 -6.29
CA ASN A 83 26.64 3.55 -6.14
C ASN A 83 26.34 4.49 -7.33
N PRO A 84 25.27 5.30 -7.27
CA PRO A 84 24.93 6.24 -8.30
C PRO A 84 25.98 7.37 -8.41
N GLU A 85 26.17 7.88 -9.64
CA GLU A 85 27.13 8.97 -9.94
C GLU A 85 26.58 10.37 -9.60
N ASP A 86 25.40 10.46 -9.00
CA ASP A 86 24.79 11.71 -8.56
C ASP A 86 25.69 12.43 -7.53
N GLU A 87 25.99 13.70 -7.77
CA GLU A 87 26.91 14.47 -6.92
C GLU A 87 26.43 14.58 -5.46
N ASN A 88 25.13 14.75 -5.24
CA ASN A 88 24.57 14.84 -3.89
C ASN A 88 24.71 13.51 -3.15
N TYR A 89 24.49 12.38 -3.88
CA TYR A 89 24.70 11.06 -3.30
C TYR A 89 26.16 10.85 -2.94
N GLN A 90 27.10 11.17 -3.83
CA GLN A 90 28.55 11.01 -3.60
C GLN A 90 29.02 11.87 -2.42
N GLN A 91 28.51 13.10 -2.29
CA GLN A 91 28.82 13.96 -1.17
C GLN A 91 28.31 13.35 0.15
N MET A 92 27.06 12.91 0.20
CA MET A 92 26.51 12.24 1.39
C MET A 92 27.26 10.94 1.71
N ALA A 93 27.61 10.14 0.70
CA ALA A 93 28.36 8.91 0.88
C ALA A 93 29.76 9.17 1.45
N SER A 94 30.45 10.24 1.02
CA SER A 94 31.78 10.62 1.52
C SER A 94 31.79 10.96 3.03
N THR A 95 30.66 11.48 3.55
CA THR A 95 30.48 11.81 4.98
C THR A 95 29.81 10.67 5.77
N GLY A 96 29.56 9.51 5.14
CA GLY A 96 28.85 8.40 5.77
C GLY A 96 27.38 8.73 6.06
N PHE A 97 26.77 9.60 5.25
CA PHE A 97 25.36 10.03 5.38
C PHE A 97 25.05 10.71 6.72
N THR A 98 26.01 11.41 7.32
CA THR A 98 25.81 12.10 8.60
C THR A 98 24.73 13.17 8.53
N ASP A 99 24.61 13.85 7.38
CA ASP A 99 23.66 14.94 7.16
C ASP A 99 22.31 14.43 6.59
N TRP A 100 22.21 13.13 6.31
CA TRP A 100 20.98 12.56 5.81
C TRP A 100 19.94 12.40 6.91
N SER A 101 18.70 12.72 6.61
CA SER A 101 17.59 12.50 7.54
C SER A 101 16.31 12.07 6.84
N LEU A 102 15.49 11.30 7.56
CA LEU A 102 14.15 10.90 7.16
C LEU A 102 13.13 11.82 7.82
N SER A 103 12.41 12.58 7.03
CA SER A 103 11.31 13.43 7.51
C SER A 103 10.00 12.64 7.57
N VAL A 104 9.35 12.66 8.73
CA VAL A 104 8.03 12.10 8.95
C VAL A 104 7.07 13.24 9.26
N GLY A 105 6.05 13.39 8.42
CA GLY A 105 5.10 14.51 8.50
C GLY A 105 3.69 14.12 8.13
N GLY A 106 2.84 15.11 7.84
CA GLY A 106 1.43 14.91 7.50
C GLY A 106 0.57 14.61 8.74
N LEU A 107 -0.20 13.51 8.69
CA LEU A 107 -1.16 13.14 9.74
C LEU A 107 -0.50 12.40 10.92
N VAL A 108 0.66 12.88 11.40
CA VAL A 108 1.28 12.45 12.65
C VAL A 108 1.13 13.52 13.71
N ASN A 109 1.14 13.13 14.99
CA ASN A 109 0.95 14.08 16.10
C ASN A 109 2.16 15.00 16.30
N ARG A 110 3.37 14.51 16.00
CA ARG A 110 4.62 15.27 16.10
C ARG A 110 5.46 15.09 14.83
N PRO A 111 5.33 15.95 13.82
CA PRO A 111 6.24 15.95 12.69
C PRO A 111 7.70 15.96 13.18
N SER A 112 8.50 15.02 12.70
CA SER A 112 9.83 14.75 13.21
C SER A 112 10.79 14.41 12.10
N SER A 113 12.09 14.66 12.31
CA SER A 113 13.15 14.23 11.42
C SER A 113 14.09 13.29 12.17
N PHE A 114 14.43 12.17 11.55
CA PHE A 114 15.27 11.12 12.13
C PHE A 114 16.56 11.01 11.33
N SER A 115 17.70 11.18 11.97
CA SER A 115 18.99 10.89 11.37
C SER A 115 19.16 9.37 11.16
N LEU A 116 20.11 8.96 10.34
CA LEU A 116 20.46 7.55 10.18
C LEU A 116 20.84 6.88 11.51
N GLN A 117 21.47 7.65 12.41
CA GLN A 117 21.84 7.16 13.73
C GLN A 117 20.61 6.98 14.63
N ASP A 118 19.63 7.89 14.57
CA ASP A 118 18.38 7.73 15.34
C ASP A 118 17.62 6.49 14.87
N LEU A 119 17.53 6.25 13.57
CA LEU A 119 16.93 5.03 13.03
C LEU A 119 17.66 3.77 13.51
N LYS A 120 18.98 3.76 13.55
CA LYS A 120 19.77 2.61 14.02
C LYS A 120 19.61 2.33 15.52
N ARG A 121 19.14 3.29 16.31
CA ARG A 121 18.83 3.10 17.74
C ARG A 121 17.45 2.52 18.01
N LEU A 122 16.55 2.63 17.04
CA LEU A 122 15.21 2.06 17.16
C LEU A 122 15.27 0.52 17.02
N PRO A 123 14.37 -0.23 17.69
CA PRO A 123 14.35 -1.67 17.63
C PRO A 123 14.09 -2.16 16.20
N PRO A 124 15.02 -2.91 15.61
CA PRO A 124 14.84 -3.45 14.27
C PRO A 124 13.99 -4.72 14.29
N ARG A 125 13.35 -5.03 13.17
CA ARG A 125 12.74 -6.32 12.87
C ARG A 125 13.43 -6.95 11.67
N THR A 126 13.68 -8.24 11.76
CA THR A 126 14.15 -9.04 10.63
C THR A 126 13.02 -9.91 10.13
N GLN A 127 12.84 -9.98 8.83
CA GLN A 127 11.85 -10.84 8.16
C GLN A 127 12.40 -11.37 6.85
N THR A 128 12.01 -12.58 6.48
CA THR A 128 12.38 -13.20 5.21
C THR A 128 11.16 -13.27 4.32
N THR A 129 11.12 -12.44 3.28
CA THR A 129 9.94 -12.29 2.43
C THR A 129 10.28 -12.36 0.95
N MET A 130 9.28 -12.70 0.14
CA MET A 130 9.39 -12.65 -1.31
C MET A 130 9.22 -11.21 -1.80
N HIS A 131 10.18 -10.75 -2.57
CA HIS A 131 10.09 -9.55 -3.37
C HIS A 131 9.64 -9.92 -4.79
N ILE A 132 8.58 -9.27 -5.26
CA ILE A 132 8.06 -9.45 -6.62
C ILE A 132 8.27 -8.15 -7.37
N CYS A 133 9.03 -8.20 -8.46
CA CYS A 133 9.32 -7.05 -9.30
C CYS A 133 8.30 -6.97 -10.44
N GLU A 134 7.92 -5.75 -10.81
CA GLU A 134 7.08 -5.47 -11.98
C GLU A 134 7.66 -6.00 -13.31
N GLN A 135 8.96 -6.23 -13.37
CA GLN A 135 9.64 -6.81 -14.54
C GLN A 135 9.45 -8.31 -14.69
N GLY A 136 8.66 -8.96 -13.85
CA GLY A 136 8.29 -10.37 -13.98
C GLY A 136 9.24 -11.35 -13.29
N TRP A 137 10.17 -10.89 -12.45
CA TRP A 137 10.97 -11.77 -11.61
C TRP A 137 10.57 -11.66 -10.14
N SER A 138 10.86 -12.68 -9.36
CA SER A 138 10.68 -12.68 -7.91
C SER A 138 11.90 -13.31 -7.24
N ALA A 139 12.18 -12.86 -6.02
CA ALA A 139 13.28 -13.39 -5.21
C ALA A 139 12.93 -13.31 -3.72
N ILE A 140 13.43 -14.27 -2.95
CA ILE A 140 13.28 -14.28 -1.50
C ILE A 140 14.55 -13.71 -0.88
N ALA A 141 14.41 -12.74 0.01
CA ALA A 141 15.51 -12.14 0.72
C ALA A 141 15.16 -11.89 2.19
N GLN A 142 16.18 -11.80 3.02
CA GLN A 142 16.07 -11.39 4.41
C GLN A 142 16.31 -9.88 4.52
N TRP A 143 15.37 -9.21 5.16
CA TRP A 143 15.38 -7.77 5.35
C TRP A 143 15.41 -7.45 6.83
N THR A 144 16.30 -6.56 7.21
CA THR A 144 16.36 -6.03 8.59
C THR A 144 16.19 -4.53 8.54
N GLY A 145 15.22 -4.02 9.28
CA GLY A 145 14.94 -2.58 9.33
C GLY A 145 13.99 -2.21 10.47
N VAL A 146 13.81 -0.92 10.66
CA VAL A 146 12.87 -0.39 11.67
C VAL A 146 11.45 -0.53 11.14
N PRO A 147 10.53 -1.16 11.89
CA PRO A 147 9.12 -1.17 11.52
C PRO A 147 8.54 0.24 11.40
N LEU A 148 7.72 0.47 10.37
CA LEU A 148 7.07 1.77 10.19
C LEU A 148 6.21 2.15 11.41
N THR A 149 5.57 1.19 12.06
CA THR A 149 4.79 1.42 13.29
C THR A 149 5.65 2.04 14.39
N THR A 150 6.85 1.49 14.63
CA THR A 150 7.81 2.02 15.62
C THR A 150 8.22 3.46 15.28
N LEU A 151 8.42 3.75 14.00
CA LEU A 151 8.77 5.09 13.54
C LEU A 151 7.62 6.08 13.73
N LEU A 152 6.39 5.67 13.41
CA LEU A 152 5.20 6.48 13.61
C LEU A 152 4.91 6.73 15.09
N GLU A 153 5.13 5.74 15.96
CA GLU A 153 5.03 5.89 17.41
C GLU A 153 6.05 6.89 17.94
N ALA A 154 7.30 6.85 17.46
CA ALA A 154 8.33 7.82 17.78
C ALA A 154 7.94 9.25 17.36
N ALA A 155 7.18 9.39 16.27
CA ALA A 155 6.56 10.65 15.83
C ALA A 155 5.24 10.99 16.58
N GLY A 156 4.96 10.35 17.71
CA GLY A 156 3.79 10.61 18.56
C GLY A 156 2.52 9.90 18.13
N GLY A 157 2.61 8.94 17.20
CA GLY A 157 1.47 8.23 16.63
C GLY A 157 0.78 9.01 15.50
N VAL A 158 -0.16 8.35 14.85
CA VAL A 158 -0.98 8.94 13.79
C VAL A 158 -2.20 9.65 14.39
N LYS A 159 -2.67 10.71 13.72
CA LYS A 159 -3.89 11.43 14.10
C LYS A 159 -5.12 10.59 13.77
N GLN A 160 -6.24 10.89 14.45
CA GLN A 160 -7.50 10.18 14.24
C GLN A 160 -8.05 10.31 12.81
N GLU A 161 -7.72 11.41 12.12
CA GLU A 161 -8.11 11.66 10.74
C GLU A 161 -7.37 10.78 9.73
N ALA A 162 -6.27 10.14 10.14
CA ALA A 162 -5.55 9.19 9.30
C ALA A 162 -6.40 7.94 9.07
N ARG A 163 -6.71 7.66 7.81
CA ARG A 163 -7.60 6.54 7.43
C ARG A 163 -6.84 5.24 7.17
N TYR A 164 -5.54 5.31 6.95
CA TYR A 164 -4.69 4.18 6.54
C TYR A 164 -3.37 4.23 7.31
#